data_4e4057e9c35f74619dee0bdc0e340399
#
_entry.id   4e4057e9c35f74619dee0bdc0e340399
#
_cell.length_a   1.000
_cell.length_b   1.000
_cell.length_c   1.000
_cell.angle_alpha   90.00
_cell.angle_beta   90.00
_cell.angle_gamma   90.00
#
_symmetry.space_group_name_H-M   'P 1'
#
loop_
_entity.id
_entity.type
_entity.pdbx_description
1 polymer ?
#
loop_
_entity_poly.entity_id
_entity_poly.type
_entity_poly.pdbx_seq_one_letter_code
_entity_poly.pdbx_strand_id
1 'polypeptide(L)'
;MVLNYIWIGFFAIAFLIATVQLMLGNTDVFPAIMNSTFDNAKTAFEISLGLTGVLSLWMGIMKIGEKSGLVNVLARWLSPLMVRLFPEIPAGHPVFGHIFMNFSANMLGLDNAATPLGLKAMEGLQELNKQKDTATNAMIMFLVLNTSGLTIIPVGVMVYRAQMGAAQPTDVFIPILIATAIATLGGMIITSLYQRINLFNRAIMAFVLGICIVVSGVMWLSMQVDRETMNLWSTVVANVILFSIIIAFIWAGVRKKINVYEAFVEGAKGGFETAVRIIPYLVAILVAIGVFRASGAMNFLVDGIGRLVEMLGGNADYVAALPTAIMKPLSGSGARGMMVDAMQQYGADSFVGRLSCIFQGATDTTFYILAVYFGSVGVRNTRHAVTAGLFADLCGIIAAMAVAAIFFG
;
A
#
# COMPACT_ATOMS: atom_id res chain seq x y z
N MET A 1 0.14 18.88 0.73
CA MET A 1 -0.79 19.90 0.22
C MET A 1 -2.11 19.30 -0.29
N VAL A 2 -2.09 18.25 -1.15
CA VAL A 2 -3.33 17.69 -1.75
C VAL A 2 -4.32 17.18 -0.68
N LEU A 3 -3.86 16.41 0.30
CA LEU A 3 -4.72 15.91 1.39
C LEU A 3 -5.43 17.03 2.15
N ASN A 4 -4.78 18.18 2.34
CA ASN A 4 -5.40 19.33 3.00
C ASN A 4 -6.63 19.84 2.24
N TYR A 5 -6.54 19.94 0.91
CA TYR A 5 -7.68 20.37 0.09
C TYR A 5 -8.80 19.33 0.07
N ILE A 6 -8.47 18.04 0.03
CA ILE A 6 -9.45 16.96 0.10
C ILE A 6 -10.18 17.00 1.46
N TRP A 7 -9.41 17.13 2.54
CA TRP A 7 -9.96 17.19 3.89
C TRP A 7 -10.89 18.39 4.08
N ILE A 8 -10.48 19.58 3.64
CA ILE A 8 -11.33 20.78 3.63
C ILE A 8 -12.56 20.56 2.75
N GLY A 9 -12.38 19.94 1.57
CA GLY A 9 -13.46 19.64 0.63
C GLY A 9 -14.54 18.75 1.24
N PHE A 10 -14.17 17.74 2.02
CA PHE A 10 -15.15 16.88 2.69
C PHE A 10 -16.07 17.68 3.63
N PHE A 11 -15.53 18.57 4.45
CA PHE A 11 -16.33 19.42 5.33
C PHE A 11 -17.14 20.47 4.57
N ALA A 12 -16.54 21.12 3.57
CA ALA A 12 -17.20 22.17 2.81
C ALA A 12 -18.39 21.60 2.00
N ILE A 13 -18.19 20.50 1.30
CA ILE A 13 -19.26 19.85 0.51
C ILE A 13 -20.34 19.30 1.44
N ALA A 14 -19.94 18.66 2.56
CA ALA A 14 -20.90 18.16 3.54
C ALA A 14 -21.78 19.29 4.11
N PHE A 15 -21.17 20.45 4.45
CA PHE A 15 -21.89 21.60 4.94
C PHE A 15 -22.90 22.16 3.90
N LEU A 16 -22.49 22.27 2.63
CA LEU A 16 -23.36 22.74 1.55
C LEU A 16 -24.55 21.80 1.34
N ILE A 17 -24.30 20.49 1.26
CA ILE A 17 -25.36 19.50 1.08
C ILE A 17 -26.30 19.47 2.29
N ALA A 18 -25.76 19.52 3.51
CA ALA A 18 -26.56 19.57 4.73
C ALA A 18 -27.43 20.84 4.80
N THR A 19 -26.90 21.98 4.36
CA THR A 19 -27.68 23.24 4.30
C THR A 19 -28.84 23.13 3.30
N VAL A 20 -28.60 22.55 2.13
CA VAL A 20 -29.68 22.31 1.14
C VAL A 20 -30.75 21.37 1.71
N GLN A 21 -30.32 20.27 2.35
CA GLN A 21 -31.27 19.33 2.97
C GLN A 21 -32.10 19.98 4.09
N LEU A 22 -31.47 20.83 4.91
CA LEU A 22 -32.19 21.57 5.94
C LEU A 22 -33.24 22.50 5.32
N MET A 23 -32.93 23.22 4.22
CA MET A 23 -33.89 24.06 3.48
C MET A 23 -35.03 23.27 2.87
N LEU A 24 -34.76 21.98 2.54
CA LEU A 24 -35.78 21.04 2.05
C LEU A 24 -36.59 20.36 3.17
N GLY A 25 -36.33 20.74 4.44
CA GLY A 25 -37.11 20.27 5.60
C GLY A 25 -36.49 19.11 6.37
N ASN A 26 -35.27 18.64 6.00
CA ASN A 26 -34.56 17.62 6.77
C ASN A 26 -33.81 18.27 7.95
N THR A 27 -34.44 18.30 9.13
CA THR A 27 -33.87 18.89 10.35
C THR A 27 -32.86 17.99 11.03
N ASP A 28 -32.82 16.71 10.70
CA ASP A 28 -31.97 15.72 11.38
C ASP A 28 -30.54 15.64 10.81
N VAL A 29 -30.27 16.28 9.67
CA VAL A 29 -28.99 16.20 8.97
C VAL A 29 -27.81 16.74 9.81
N PHE A 30 -27.99 17.91 10.44
CA PHE A 30 -26.92 18.49 11.30
C PHE A 30 -26.69 17.71 12.60
N PRO A 31 -27.75 17.27 13.34
CA PRO A 31 -27.58 16.32 14.43
C PRO A 31 -26.85 15.03 14.01
N ALA A 32 -27.20 14.43 12.87
CA ALA A 32 -26.53 13.24 12.34
C ALA A 32 -25.04 13.48 12.06
N ILE A 33 -24.70 14.62 11.44
CA ILE A 33 -23.30 15.01 11.20
C ILE A 33 -22.52 15.16 12.51
N MET A 34 -23.10 15.86 13.51
CA MET A 34 -22.43 16.07 14.79
C MET A 34 -22.23 14.77 15.57
N ASN A 35 -23.24 13.89 15.60
CA ASN A 35 -23.09 12.56 16.20
C ASN A 35 -22.03 11.74 15.47
N SER A 36 -22.04 11.73 14.14
CA SER A 36 -21.01 11.05 13.35
C SER A 36 -19.59 11.57 13.65
N THR A 37 -19.44 12.87 13.94
CA THR A 37 -18.14 13.45 14.32
C THR A 37 -17.61 12.84 15.61
N PHE A 38 -18.42 12.73 16.65
CA PHE A 38 -18.03 12.14 17.92
C PHE A 38 -17.80 10.64 17.83
N ASP A 39 -18.70 9.92 17.15
CA ASP A 39 -18.62 8.46 16.99
C ASP A 39 -17.37 8.06 16.21
N ASN A 40 -17.05 8.76 15.11
CA ASN A 40 -15.86 8.49 14.33
C ASN A 40 -14.56 8.86 15.07
N ALA A 41 -14.56 9.91 15.88
CA ALA A 41 -13.40 10.26 16.72
C ALA A 41 -13.13 9.16 17.76
N LYS A 42 -14.17 8.65 18.44
CA LYS A 42 -14.09 7.53 19.38
C LYS A 42 -13.60 6.27 18.67
N THR A 43 -14.21 5.91 17.57
CA THR A 43 -13.86 4.73 16.75
C THR A 43 -12.42 4.77 16.27
N ALA A 44 -11.93 5.93 15.81
CA ALA A 44 -10.53 6.12 15.38
C ALA A 44 -9.54 5.83 16.51
N PHE A 45 -9.86 6.28 17.72
CA PHE A 45 -9.05 6.02 18.90
C PHE A 45 -9.07 4.52 19.28
N GLU A 46 -10.24 3.89 19.32
CA GLU A 46 -10.41 2.48 19.65
C GLU A 46 -9.67 1.56 18.66
N ILE A 47 -9.77 1.85 17.35
CA ILE A 47 -9.01 1.14 16.32
C ILE A 47 -7.50 1.29 16.57
N SER A 48 -7.02 2.51 16.81
CA SER A 48 -5.58 2.75 17.03
C SER A 48 -5.07 2.02 18.27
N LEU A 49 -5.85 1.97 19.33
CA LEU A 49 -5.51 1.25 20.54
C LEU A 49 -5.43 -0.26 20.28
N GLY A 50 -6.41 -0.83 19.57
CA GLY A 50 -6.42 -2.24 19.21
C GLY A 50 -5.28 -2.65 18.26
N LEU A 51 -4.85 -1.74 17.40
CA LEU A 51 -3.68 -1.97 16.53
C LEU A 51 -2.37 -2.14 17.31
N THR A 52 -2.26 -1.59 18.51
CA THR A 52 -1.01 -1.55 19.29
C THR A 52 -0.38 -2.93 19.46
N GLY A 53 -1.16 -3.93 19.88
CA GLY A 53 -0.65 -5.29 20.10
C GLY A 53 -0.14 -5.97 18.83
N VAL A 54 -0.91 -5.88 17.75
CA VAL A 54 -0.58 -6.54 16.49
C VAL A 54 0.58 -5.83 15.78
N LEU A 55 0.64 -4.49 15.81
CA LEU A 55 1.79 -3.73 15.32
C LEU A 55 3.06 -4.06 16.11
N SER A 56 2.97 -4.13 17.44
CA SER A 56 4.11 -4.50 18.29
C SER A 56 4.61 -5.92 17.98
N LEU A 57 3.71 -6.88 17.77
CA LEU A 57 4.07 -8.24 17.36
C LEU A 57 4.89 -8.22 16.04
N TRP A 58 4.33 -7.63 15.00
CA TRP A 58 4.97 -7.65 13.68
C TRP A 58 6.25 -6.83 13.64
N MET A 59 6.28 -5.65 14.24
CA MET A 59 7.50 -4.84 14.30
C MET A 59 8.59 -5.51 15.14
N GLY A 60 8.23 -6.25 16.18
CA GLY A 60 9.16 -7.10 16.93
C GLY A 60 9.77 -8.20 16.05
N ILE A 61 8.96 -8.94 15.31
CA ILE A 61 9.42 -9.97 14.37
C ILE A 61 10.30 -9.37 13.27
N MET A 62 9.88 -8.23 12.68
CA MET A 62 10.66 -7.54 11.66
C MET A 62 12.03 -7.08 12.17
N LYS A 63 12.12 -6.62 13.42
CA LYS A 63 13.40 -6.21 14.03
C LYS A 63 14.39 -7.36 14.16
N ILE A 64 13.90 -8.57 14.44
CA ILE A 64 14.75 -9.78 14.41
C ILE A 64 15.30 -9.99 13.00
N GLY A 65 14.45 -9.91 11.97
CA GLY A 65 14.84 -10.05 10.57
C GLY A 65 15.89 -9.01 10.12
N GLU A 66 15.71 -7.75 10.55
CA GLU A 66 16.64 -6.65 10.31
C GLU A 66 18.02 -6.96 10.94
N LYS A 67 18.07 -7.22 12.26
CA LYS A 67 19.31 -7.51 13.00
C LYS A 67 19.99 -8.79 12.54
N SER A 68 19.23 -9.78 12.07
CA SER A 68 19.79 -11.02 11.52
C SER A 68 20.47 -10.84 10.16
N GLY A 69 20.27 -9.71 9.50
CA GLY A 69 20.85 -9.39 8.19
C GLY A 69 20.13 -10.04 7.01
N LEU A 70 18.88 -10.50 7.17
CA LEU A 70 18.08 -11.06 6.08
C LEU A 70 17.80 -10.03 4.98
N VAL A 71 17.69 -8.75 5.32
CA VAL A 71 17.59 -7.66 4.34
C VAL A 71 18.76 -7.68 3.37
N ASN A 72 19.99 -7.92 3.86
CA ASN A 72 21.20 -8.03 3.03
C ASN A 72 21.20 -9.27 2.12
N VAL A 73 20.56 -10.35 2.55
CA VAL A 73 20.42 -11.57 1.72
C VAL A 73 19.50 -11.29 0.56
N LEU A 74 18.35 -10.69 0.83
CA LEU A 74 17.37 -10.31 -0.20
C LEU A 74 17.97 -9.29 -1.18
N ALA A 75 18.68 -8.27 -0.66
CA ALA A 75 19.39 -7.28 -1.48
C ALA A 75 20.35 -7.92 -2.47
N ARG A 76 21.13 -8.93 -2.05
CA ARG A 76 22.03 -9.68 -2.94
C ARG A 76 21.29 -10.47 -4.02
N TRP A 77 20.14 -11.05 -3.67
CA TRP A 77 19.29 -11.78 -4.63
C TRP A 77 18.73 -10.87 -5.72
N LEU A 78 18.35 -9.65 -5.37
CA LEU A 78 17.79 -8.67 -6.29
C LEU A 78 18.85 -7.91 -7.10
N SER A 79 20.11 -7.95 -6.67
CA SER A 79 21.23 -7.21 -7.29
C SER A 79 21.33 -7.41 -8.82
N PRO A 80 21.23 -8.62 -9.40
CA PRO A 80 21.33 -8.80 -10.86
C PRO A 80 20.26 -8.07 -11.65
N LEU A 81 19.02 -8.00 -11.10
CA LEU A 81 17.92 -7.25 -11.69
C LEU A 81 18.16 -5.74 -11.57
N MET A 82 18.48 -5.29 -10.36
CA MET A 82 18.61 -3.86 -10.04
C MET A 82 19.73 -3.19 -10.85
N VAL A 83 20.90 -3.82 -10.99
CA VAL A 83 22.00 -3.26 -11.80
C VAL A 83 21.57 -3.04 -13.26
N ARG A 84 20.64 -3.83 -13.78
CA ARG A 84 20.14 -3.68 -15.17
C ARG A 84 19.07 -2.62 -15.31
N LEU A 85 18.34 -2.33 -14.25
CA LEU A 85 17.33 -1.26 -14.23
C LEU A 85 17.96 0.14 -14.04
N PHE A 86 19.22 0.22 -13.59
CA PHE A 86 19.94 1.46 -13.32
C PHE A 86 21.23 1.59 -14.15
N PRO A 87 21.15 1.59 -15.51
CA PRO A 87 22.33 1.58 -16.36
C PRO A 87 23.17 2.86 -16.28
N GLU A 88 22.63 3.96 -15.78
CA GLU A 88 23.34 5.24 -15.62
C GLU A 88 24.23 5.27 -14.38
N ILE A 89 24.09 4.31 -13.46
CA ILE A 89 24.92 4.23 -12.25
C ILE A 89 26.19 3.44 -12.57
N PRO A 90 27.40 3.99 -12.29
CA PRO A 90 28.64 3.26 -12.48
C PRO A 90 28.68 1.94 -11.71
N ALA A 91 29.21 0.89 -12.33
CA ALA A 91 29.32 -0.42 -11.68
C ALA A 91 30.11 -0.33 -10.37
N GLY A 92 29.56 -0.92 -9.32
CA GLY A 92 30.20 -0.91 -7.98
C GLY A 92 29.98 0.38 -7.19
N HIS A 93 29.22 1.34 -7.68
CA HIS A 93 28.93 2.58 -6.94
C HIS A 93 28.18 2.28 -5.61
N PRO A 94 28.54 2.90 -4.48
CA PRO A 94 27.94 2.63 -3.16
C PRO A 94 26.43 2.84 -3.10
N VAL A 95 25.87 3.72 -3.94
CA VAL A 95 24.43 3.99 -4.00
C VAL A 95 23.60 2.75 -4.27
N PHE A 96 24.14 1.76 -5.01
CA PHE A 96 23.46 0.49 -5.21
C PHE A 96 23.14 -0.22 -3.88
N GLY A 97 24.04 -0.13 -2.91
CA GLY A 97 23.79 -0.67 -1.58
C GLY A 97 22.54 -0.09 -0.93
N HIS A 98 22.38 1.24 -0.99
CA HIS A 98 21.22 1.92 -0.43
C HIS A 98 19.92 1.61 -1.21
N ILE A 99 19.98 1.56 -2.55
CA ILE A 99 18.85 1.17 -3.40
C ILE A 99 18.39 -0.25 -3.06
N PHE A 100 19.32 -1.22 -3.00
CA PHE A 100 19.00 -2.61 -2.73
C PHE A 100 18.43 -2.79 -1.32
N MET A 101 19.00 -2.11 -0.34
CA MET A 101 18.53 -2.17 1.04
C MET A 101 17.14 -1.55 1.20
N ASN A 102 16.89 -0.38 0.57
CA ASN A 102 15.58 0.26 0.57
C ASN A 102 14.53 -0.66 -0.06
N PHE A 103 14.80 -1.19 -1.25
CA PHE A 103 13.85 -2.06 -1.95
C PHE A 103 13.58 -3.35 -1.16
N SER A 104 14.62 -3.96 -0.60
CA SER A 104 14.48 -5.14 0.24
C SER A 104 13.69 -4.86 1.53
N ALA A 105 13.88 -3.68 2.13
CA ALA A 105 13.11 -3.27 3.29
C ALA A 105 11.63 -3.09 2.96
N ASN A 106 11.31 -2.45 1.83
CA ASN A 106 9.93 -2.32 1.34
C ASN A 106 9.29 -3.68 1.07
N MET A 107 10.00 -4.59 0.40
CA MET A 107 9.49 -5.96 0.15
C MET A 107 9.15 -6.70 1.43
N LEU A 108 9.91 -6.48 2.49
CA LEU A 108 9.66 -7.10 3.80
C LEU A 108 8.67 -6.32 4.66
N GLY A 109 8.13 -5.18 4.21
CA GLY A 109 7.23 -4.34 4.99
C GLY A 109 7.90 -3.60 6.15
N LEU A 110 9.20 -3.30 6.04
CA LEU A 110 10.00 -2.57 7.01
C LEU A 110 9.93 -1.06 6.79
N ASP A 111 8.74 -0.46 6.79
CA ASP A 111 8.50 0.95 6.43
C ASP A 111 9.42 1.93 7.17
N ASN A 112 9.67 1.69 8.47
CA ASN A 112 10.55 2.54 9.29
C ASN A 112 12.02 2.50 8.84
N ALA A 113 12.49 1.39 8.28
CA ALA A 113 13.85 1.26 7.76
C ALA A 113 13.94 1.69 6.29
N ALA A 114 12.87 1.51 5.52
CA ALA A 114 12.86 1.78 4.09
C ALA A 114 13.04 3.27 3.78
N THR A 115 12.32 4.17 4.47
CA THR A 115 12.39 5.62 4.20
C THR A 115 13.79 6.20 4.41
N PRO A 116 14.51 6.00 5.54
CA PRO A 116 15.89 6.49 5.71
C PRO A 116 16.86 5.94 4.66
N LEU A 117 16.71 4.67 4.28
CA LEU A 117 17.53 4.05 3.24
C LEU A 117 17.26 4.67 1.87
N GLY A 118 15.99 4.99 1.58
CA GLY A 118 15.59 5.67 0.36
C GLY A 118 16.12 7.10 0.27
N LEU A 119 16.14 7.84 1.38
CA LEU A 119 16.75 9.17 1.45
C LEU A 119 18.25 9.10 1.13
N LYS A 120 18.99 8.15 1.72
CA LYS A 120 20.42 7.92 1.39
C LYS A 120 20.64 7.50 -0.06
N ALA A 121 19.72 6.71 -0.62
CA ALA A 121 19.78 6.36 -2.04
C ALA A 121 19.61 7.62 -2.91
N MET A 122 18.66 8.50 -2.58
CA MET A 122 18.43 9.75 -3.31
C MET A 122 19.62 10.71 -3.18
N GLU A 123 20.25 10.83 -2.01
CA GLU A 123 21.49 11.61 -1.82
C GLU A 123 22.59 11.10 -2.75
N GLY A 124 22.86 9.80 -2.77
CA GLY A 124 23.88 9.22 -3.64
C GLY A 124 23.54 9.34 -5.14
N LEU A 125 22.25 9.28 -5.52
CA LEU A 125 21.81 9.54 -6.89
C LEU A 125 21.98 11.03 -7.25
N GLN A 126 21.77 11.94 -6.30
CA GLN A 126 21.94 13.37 -6.50
C GLN A 126 23.43 13.75 -6.64
N GLU A 127 24.36 13.05 -6.01
CA GLU A 127 25.80 13.24 -6.24
C GLU A 127 26.16 12.98 -7.70
N LEU A 128 25.59 11.96 -8.32
CA LEU A 128 25.79 11.58 -9.72
C LEU A 128 25.04 12.51 -10.71
N ASN A 129 24.08 13.29 -10.22
CA ASN A 129 23.22 14.14 -11.05
C ASN A 129 23.96 15.40 -11.53
N LYS A 130 24.01 15.60 -12.86
CA LYS A 130 24.60 16.80 -13.48
C LYS A 130 23.68 18.02 -13.42
N GLN A 131 22.35 17.82 -13.43
CA GLN A 131 21.33 18.86 -13.38
C GLN A 131 20.57 18.76 -12.05
N LYS A 132 21.03 19.48 -11.05
CA LYS A 132 20.59 19.30 -9.65
C LYS A 132 19.10 19.51 -9.39
N ASP A 133 18.41 20.29 -10.22
CA ASP A 133 16.98 20.59 -10.14
C ASP A 133 16.09 19.63 -10.95
N THR A 134 16.70 18.78 -11.76
CA THR A 134 15.99 17.88 -12.70
C THR A 134 16.25 16.41 -12.37
N ALA A 135 15.21 15.60 -12.33
CA ALA A 135 15.30 14.16 -12.03
C ALA A 135 16.10 13.41 -13.10
N THR A 136 17.04 12.54 -12.66
CA THR A 136 17.73 11.59 -13.55
C THR A 136 16.84 10.36 -13.82
N ASN A 137 17.18 9.58 -14.87
CA ASN A 137 16.48 8.32 -15.13
C ASN A 137 16.60 7.35 -13.96
N ALA A 138 17.77 7.27 -13.32
CA ALA A 138 17.96 6.43 -12.14
C ALA A 138 17.06 6.87 -10.98
N MET A 139 16.93 8.15 -10.68
CA MET A 139 16.00 8.65 -9.66
C MET A 139 14.55 8.29 -9.99
N ILE A 140 14.13 8.44 -11.24
CA ILE A 140 12.76 8.14 -11.67
C ILE A 140 12.48 6.62 -11.52
N MET A 141 13.36 5.76 -11.99
CA MET A 141 13.22 4.31 -11.83
C MET A 141 13.14 3.93 -10.34
N PHE A 142 14.02 4.51 -9.50
CA PHE A 142 14.00 4.28 -8.06
C PHE A 142 12.66 4.66 -7.43
N LEU A 143 12.13 5.83 -7.78
CA LEU A 143 10.84 6.30 -7.28
C LEU A 143 9.67 5.42 -7.74
N VAL A 144 9.62 5.05 -9.01
CA VAL A 144 8.54 4.21 -9.54
C VAL A 144 8.54 2.82 -8.91
N LEU A 145 9.70 2.23 -8.66
CA LEU A 145 9.82 0.96 -7.94
C LEU A 145 9.36 1.07 -6.48
N ASN A 146 9.61 2.22 -5.81
CA ASN A 146 9.07 2.47 -4.47
C ASN A 146 7.54 2.69 -4.50
N THR A 147 7.04 3.45 -5.47
CA THR A 147 5.60 3.72 -5.65
C THR A 147 4.82 2.43 -5.94
N SER A 148 5.30 1.60 -6.86
CA SER A 148 4.67 0.31 -7.16
C SER A 148 4.77 -0.70 -6.01
N GLY A 149 5.71 -0.48 -5.10
CA GLY A 149 5.77 -1.04 -3.75
C GLY A 149 5.64 -2.55 -3.65
N LEU A 150 6.43 -3.32 -4.42
CA LEU A 150 6.41 -4.79 -4.32
C LEU A 150 6.57 -5.22 -2.84
N THR A 151 5.47 -5.59 -2.22
CA THR A 151 5.41 -5.97 -0.80
C THR A 151 5.14 -7.46 -0.69
N ILE A 152 6.07 -8.21 -0.10
CA ILE A 152 5.89 -9.64 0.16
C ILE A 152 5.04 -9.86 1.41
N ILE A 153 5.13 -8.95 2.38
CA ILE A 153 4.44 -9.10 3.67
C ILE A 153 3.58 -7.85 3.93
N PRO A 154 2.31 -7.82 3.46
CA PRO A 154 1.41 -6.67 3.63
C PRO A 154 0.82 -6.61 5.04
N VAL A 155 1.69 -6.56 6.06
CA VAL A 155 1.33 -6.59 7.48
C VAL A 155 0.28 -5.53 7.81
N GLY A 156 0.47 -4.29 7.34
CA GLY A 156 -0.39 -3.18 7.69
C GLY A 156 -1.87 -3.46 7.40
N VAL A 157 -2.18 -4.02 6.23
CA VAL A 157 -3.57 -4.34 5.85
C VAL A 157 -4.15 -5.46 6.73
N MET A 158 -3.37 -6.53 6.96
CA MET A 158 -3.84 -7.66 7.78
C MET A 158 -4.10 -7.25 9.23
N VAL A 159 -3.31 -6.33 9.78
CA VAL A 159 -3.49 -5.79 11.12
C VAL A 159 -4.82 -5.04 11.25
N TYR A 160 -5.15 -4.18 10.25
CA TYR A 160 -6.44 -3.49 10.23
C TYR A 160 -7.61 -4.46 10.07
N ARG A 161 -7.49 -5.47 9.21
CA ARG A 161 -8.53 -6.49 9.06
C ARG A 161 -8.78 -7.26 10.37
N ALA A 162 -7.71 -7.66 11.06
CA ALA A 162 -7.84 -8.32 12.36
C ALA A 162 -8.55 -7.43 13.39
N GLN A 163 -8.21 -6.14 13.44
CA GLN A 163 -8.85 -5.17 14.34
C GLN A 163 -10.32 -4.92 13.98
N MET A 164 -10.66 -4.98 12.69
CA MET A 164 -12.03 -4.81 12.18
C MET A 164 -12.88 -6.09 12.27
N GLY A 165 -12.36 -7.14 12.93
CA GLY A 165 -13.10 -8.38 13.20
C GLY A 165 -13.24 -9.30 11.99
N ALA A 166 -12.33 -9.23 11.01
CA ALA A 166 -12.32 -10.19 9.92
C ALA A 166 -12.15 -11.62 10.42
N ALA A 167 -12.96 -12.55 9.92
CA ALA A 167 -12.87 -13.97 10.29
C ALA A 167 -11.52 -14.57 9.87
N GLN A 168 -11.00 -14.15 8.73
CA GLN A 168 -9.69 -14.55 8.20
C GLN A 168 -8.90 -13.30 7.76
N PRO A 169 -8.13 -12.66 8.66
CA PRO A 169 -7.38 -11.42 8.32
C PRO A 169 -6.38 -11.59 7.18
N THR A 170 -5.92 -12.80 6.93
CA THR A 170 -4.88 -13.15 5.94
C THR A 170 -5.42 -13.55 4.58
N ASP A 171 -6.73 -13.63 4.36
CA ASP A 171 -7.33 -14.07 3.08
C ASP A 171 -6.99 -13.14 1.89
N VAL A 172 -6.74 -11.85 2.18
CA VAL A 172 -6.31 -10.86 1.18
C VAL A 172 -4.81 -10.90 0.86
N PHE A 173 -4.03 -11.78 1.52
CA PHE A 173 -2.56 -11.83 1.36
C PHE A 173 -2.15 -12.16 -0.07
N ILE A 174 -2.63 -13.29 -0.64
CA ILE A 174 -2.31 -13.68 -2.02
C ILE A 174 -2.84 -12.66 -3.04
N PRO A 175 -4.09 -12.19 -2.94
CA PRO A 175 -4.60 -11.09 -3.76
C PRO A 175 -3.72 -9.85 -3.77
N ILE A 176 -3.24 -9.39 -2.62
CA ILE A 176 -2.35 -8.23 -2.52
C ILE A 176 -1.00 -8.53 -3.19
N LEU A 177 -0.40 -9.70 -2.97
CA LEU A 177 0.86 -10.09 -3.62
C LEU A 177 0.76 -10.04 -5.15
N ILE A 178 -0.33 -10.52 -5.71
CA ILE A 178 -0.56 -10.50 -7.15
C ILE A 178 -0.72 -9.05 -7.63
N ALA A 179 -1.54 -8.26 -6.96
CA ALA A 179 -1.81 -6.88 -7.34
C ALA A 179 -0.53 -6.03 -7.31
N THR A 180 0.27 -6.13 -6.24
CA THR A 180 1.52 -5.37 -6.11
C THR A 180 2.60 -5.85 -7.10
N ALA A 181 2.64 -7.14 -7.43
CA ALA A 181 3.53 -7.68 -8.44
C ALA A 181 3.19 -7.12 -9.84
N ILE A 182 1.91 -7.06 -10.19
CA ILE A 182 1.44 -6.50 -11.48
C ILE A 182 1.70 -4.98 -11.52
N ALA A 183 1.45 -4.25 -10.42
CA ALA A 183 1.78 -2.83 -10.31
C ALA A 183 3.28 -2.58 -10.54
N THR A 184 4.14 -3.39 -9.93
CA THR A 184 5.59 -3.29 -10.08
C THR A 184 6.03 -3.61 -11.50
N LEU A 185 5.48 -4.63 -12.13
CA LEU A 185 5.74 -4.93 -13.54
C LEU A 185 5.31 -3.77 -14.44
N GLY A 186 4.10 -3.22 -14.23
CA GLY A 186 3.60 -2.07 -14.98
C GLY A 186 4.51 -0.84 -14.84
N GLY A 187 4.87 -0.48 -13.61
CA GLY A 187 5.78 0.63 -13.32
C GLY A 187 7.16 0.44 -13.92
N MET A 188 7.74 -0.76 -13.77
CA MET A 188 9.03 -1.12 -14.33
C MET A 188 9.03 -1.05 -15.87
N ILE A 189 8.00 -1.60 -16.51
CA ILE A 189 7.88 -1.64 -17.98
C ILE A 189 7.73 -0.23 -18.53
N ILE A 190 6.78 0.56 -18.03
CA ILE A 190 6.55 1.92 -18.55
C ILE A 190 7.79 2.81 -18.37
N THR A 191 8.45 2.72 -17.21
CA THR A 191 9.67 3.49 -16.93
C THR A 191 10.80 3.04 -17.86
N SER A 192 10.97 1.73 -18.07
CA SER A 192 11.98 1.18 -18.98
C SER A 192 11.76 1.62 -20.43
N LEU A 193 10.49 1.74 -20.86
CA LEU A 193 10.15 2.26 -22.21
C LEU A 193 10.54 3.73 -22.34
N TYR A 194 10.20 4.58 -21.37
CA TYR A 194 10.63 5.98 -21.37
C TYR A 194 12.16 6.14 -21.39
N GLN A 195 12.86 5.26 -20.68
CA GLN A 195 14.33 5.31 -20.52
C GLN A 195 15.09 4.48 -21.54
N ARG A 196 14.39 3.78 -22.45
CA ARG A 196 14.96 2.89 -23.47
C ARG A 196 15.85 1.80 -22.87
N ILE A 197 15.49 1.27 -21.69
CA ILE A 197 16.16 0.13 -21.06
C ILE A 197 15.81 -1.13 -21.83
N ASN A 198 16.79 -1.98 -22.10
CA ASN A 198 16.56 -3.25 -22.81
C ASN A 198 15.85 -4.26 -21.89
N LEU A 199 14.53 -4.39 -22.08
CA LEU A 199 13.68 -5.33 -21.34
C LEU A 199 13.99 -6.80 -21.66
N PHE A 200 14.63 -7.10 -22.79
CA PHE A 200 15.02 -8.47 -23.17
C PHE A 200 16.32 -8.94 -22.49
N ASN A 201 16.83 -8.19 -21.52
CA ASN A 201 17.95 -8.66 -20.70
C ASN A 201 17.55 -9.89 -19.87
N ARG A 202 18.43 -10.90 -19.79
CA ARG A 202 18.16 -12.18 -19.10
C ARG A 202 17.67 -12.01 -17.66
N ALA A 203 18.22 -11.06 -16.90
CA ALA A 203 17.81 -10.84 -15.51
C ALA A 203 16.42 -10.23 -15.41
N ILE A 204 16.11 -9.25 -16.28
CA ILE A 204 14.78 -8.62 -16.34
C ILE A 204 13.74 -9.64 -16.84
N MET A 205 14.07 -10.38 -17.90
CA MET A 205 13.21 -11.43 -18.45
C MET A 205 12.92 -12.53 -17.41
N ALA A 206 13.93 -12.99 -16.68
CA ALA A 206 13.75 -13.99 -15.63
C ALA A 206 12.81 -13.50 -14.53
N PHE A 207 12.93 -12.24 -14.12
CA PHE A 207 12.05 -11.64 -13.11
C PHE A 207 10.61 -11.50 -13.64
N VAL A 208 10.42 -10.95 -14.83
CA VAL A 208 9.10 -10.80 -15.46
C VAL A 208 8.43 -12.17 -15.67
N LEU A 209 9.16 -13.13 -16.26
CA LEU A 209 8.65 -14.47 -16.48
C LEU A 209 8.33 -15.19 -15.16
N GLY A 210 9.17 -15.02 -14.13
CA GLY A 210 8.92 -15.59 -12.81
C GLY A 210 7.59 -15.09 -12.22
N ILE A 211 7.35 -13.77 -12.26
CA ILE A 211 6.06 -13.20 -11.82
C ILE A 211 4.91 -13.71 -12.70
N CYS A 212 5.07 -13.66 -14.02
CA CYS A 212 4.03 -14.14 -14.94
C CYS A 212 3.66 -15.62 -14.71
N ILE A 213 4.66 -16.49 -14.47
CA ILE A 213 4.43 -17.91 -14.16
C ILE A 213 3.65 -18.06 -12.85
N VAL A 214 4.03 -17.34 -11.79
CA VAL A 214 3.33 -17.40 -10.50
C VAL A 214 1.90 -16.91 -10.65
N VAL A 215 1.71 -15.71 -11.24
CA VAL A 215 0.37 -15.13 -11.44
C VAL A 215 -0.50 -16.04 -12.33
N SER A 216 0.02 -16.48 -13.47
CA SER A 216 -0.72 -17.38 -14.37
C SER A 216 -1.02 -18.74 -13.73
N GLY A 217 -0.10 -19.25 -12.91
CA GLY A 217 -0.32 -20.50 -12.16
C GLY A 217 -1.45 -20.37 -11.14
N VAL A 218 -1.49 -19.28 -10.37
CA VAL A 218 -2.59 -19.01 -9.43
C VAL A 218 -3.91 -18.80 -10.17
N MET A 219 -3.90 -18.04 -11.28
CA MET A 219 -5.08 -17.82 -12.12
C MET A 219 -5.59 -19.12 -12.74
N TRP A 220 -4.69 -19.97 -13.24
CA TRP A 220 -5.07 -21.28 -13.79
C TRP A 220 -5.67 -22.17 -12.71
N LEU A 221 -5.07 -22.20 -11.51
CA LEU A 221 -5.58 -22.99 -10.39
C LEU A 221 -6.97 -22.51 -9.97
N SER A 222 -7.21 -21.19 -9.95
CA SER A 222 -8.53 -20.63 -9.60
C SER A 222 -9.64 -21.02 -10.60
N MET A 223 -9.29 -21.40 -11.84
CA MET A 223 -10.25 -21.90 -12.82
C MET A 223 -10.57 -23.39 -12.68
N GLN A 224 -9.74 -24.14 -11.93
CA GLN A 224 -9.89 -25.61 -11.77
C GLN A 224 -10.62 -25.98 -10.48
N VAL A 225 -10.71 -25.09 -9.52
CA VAL A 225 -11.33 -25.34 -8.21
C VAL A 225 -12.47 -24.37 -7.95
N ASP A 226 -13.43 -24.76 -7.12
CA ASP A 226 -14.48 -23.89 -6.66
C ASP A 226 -13.93 -22.76 -5.76
N ARG A 227 -14.67 -21.70 -5.62
CA ARG A 227 -14.25 -20.49 -4.88
C ARG A 227 -13.99 -20.77 -3.41
N GLU A 228 -14.77 -21.63 -2.78
CA GLU A 228 -14.62 -21.98 -1.37
C GLU A 228 -13.27 -22.69 -1.15
N THR A 229 -12.97 -23.67 -1.97
CA THR A 229 -11.68 -24.39 -1.99
C THR A 229 -10.52 -23.43 -2.30
N MET A 230 -10.67 -22.51 -3.26
CA MET A 230 -9.64 -21.52 -3.60
C MET A 230 -9.35 -20.58 -2.41
N ASN A 231 -10.38 -20.08 -1.73
CA ASN A 231 -10.24 -19.25 -0.55
C ASN A 231 -9.58 -20.01 0.61
N LEU A 232 -9.98 -21.26 0.83
CA LEU A 232 -9.36 -22.12 1.85
C LEU A 232 -7.86 -22.30 1.58
N TRP A 233 -7.49 -22.72 0.36
CA TRP A 233 -6.08 -22.91 0.01
C TRP A 233 -5.29 -21.62 0.04
N SER A 234 -5.84 -20.50 -0.43
CA SER A 234 -5.21 -19.18 -0.35
C SER A 234 -4.89 -18.82 1.10
N THR A 235 -5.86 -19.00 2.00
CA THR A 235 -5.70 -18.71 3.43
C THR A 235 -4.68 -19.65 4.07
N VAL A 236 -4.72 -20.95 3.80
CA VAL A 236 -3.75 -21.92 4.33
C VAL A 236 -2.35 -21.58 3.85
N VAL A 237 -2.16 -21.35 2.56
CA VAL A 237 -0.86 -21.00 1.97
C VAL A 237 -0.34 -19.69 2.55
N ALA A 238 -1.19 -18.66 2.68
CA ALA A 238 -0.85 -17.39 3.29
C ALA A 238 -0.33 -17.58 4.73
N ASN A 239 -1.07 -18.34 5.55
CA ASN A 239 -0.69 -18.59 6.94
C ASN A 239 0.59 -19.42 7.06
N VAL A 240 0.79 -20.42 6.20
CA VAL A 240 2.04 -21.21 6.15
C VAL A 240 3.21 -20.31 5.75
N ILE A 241 3.07 -19.47 4.75
CA ILE A 241 4.13 -18.53 4.32
C ILE A 241 4.46 -17.57 5.47
N LEU A 242 3.47 -16.91 6.06
CA LEU A 242 3.66 -15.93 7.13
C LEU A 242 4.33 -16.55 8.34
N PHE A 243 3.88 -17.74 8.79
CA PHE A 243 4.49 -18.42 9.92
C PHE A 243 5.91 -18.91 9.60
N SER A 244 6.15 -19.39 8.38
CA SER A 244 7.48 -19.78 7.91
C SER A 244 8.45 -18.60 7.91
N ILE A 245 7.99 -17.39 7.55
CA ILE A 245 8.79 -16.16 7.62
C ILE A 245 9.16 -15.84 9.07
N ILE A 246 8.20 -15.95 10.01
CA ILE A 246 8.46 -15.75 11.44
C ILE A 246 9.56 -16.72 11.92
N ILE A 247 9.42 -18.01 11.62
CA ILE A 247 10.41 -19.03 11.98
C ILE A 247 11.75 -18.76 11.32
N ALA A 248 11.79 -18.37 10.06
CA ALA A 248 13.02 -18.04 9.34
C ALA A 248 13.75 -16.84 9.99
N PHE A 249 13.01 -15.81 10.43
CA PHE A 249 13.59 -14.65 11.11
C PHE A 249 14.19 -15.04 12.48
N ILE A 250 13.46 -15.82 13.27
CA ILE A 250 13.93 -16.31 14.56
C ILE A 250 15.18 -17.19 14.37
N TRP A 251 15.14 -18.14 13.41
CA TRP A 251 16.25 -19.02 13.12
C TRP A 251 17.50 -18.26 12.65
N ALA A 252 17.32 -17.28 11.76
CA ALA A 252 18.41 -16.42 11.30
C ALA A 252 19.02 -15.62 12.46
N GLY A 253 18.20 -15.13 13.38
CA GLY A 253 18.61 -14.46 14.61
C GLY A 253 19.47 -15.38 15.51
N VAL A 254 18.99 -16.59 15.75
CA VAL A 254 19.72 -17.60 16.53
C VAL A 254 21.07 -17.94 15.85
N ARG A 255 21.07 -18.14 14.53
CA ARG A 255 22.30 -18.43 13.77
C ARG A 255 23.31 -17.30 13.83
N LYS A 256 22.85 -16.05 13.89
CA LYS A 256 23.69 -14.85 14.06
C LYS A 256 24.07 -14.57 15.51
N LYS A 257 23.60 -15.40 16.46
CA LYS A 257 23.85 -15.26 17.90
C LYS A 257 23.40 -13.92 18.47
N ILE A 258 22.34 -13.32 17.92
CA ILE A 258 21.71 -12.14 18.51
C ILE A 258 20.78 -12.57 19.65
N ASN A 259 20.57 -11.68 20.62
CA ASN A 259 19.52 -11.88 21.60
C ASN A 259 18.15 -11.63 20.94
N VAL A 260 17.51 -12.72 20.50
CA VAL A 260 16.24 -12.68 19.72
C VAL A 260 15.13 -12.03 20.51
N TYR A 261 15.02 -12.33 21.82
CA TYR A 261 13.99 -11.76 22.69
C TYR A 261 14.17 -10.23 22.86
N GLU A 262 15.37 -9.75 23.11
CA GLU A 262 15.63 -8.32 23.23
C GLU A 262 15.40 -7.59 21.90
N ALA A 263 15.82 -8.20 20.78
CA ALA A 263 15.55 -7.64 19.46
C ALA A 263 14.04 -7.52 19.19
N PHE A 264 13.27 -8.54 19.57
CA PHE A 264 11.82 -8.49 19.50
C PHE A 264 11.23 -7.35 20.35
N VAL A 265 11.62 -7.25 21.63
CA VAL A 265 11.12 -6.21 22.54
C VAL A 265 11.48 -4.80 22.03
N GLU A 266 12.67 -4.60 21.49
CA GLU A 266 13.09 -3.34 20.88
C GLU A 266 12.18 -2.96 19.69
N GLY A 267 11.90 -3.90 18.80
CA GLY A 267 10.98 -3.69 17.68
C GLY A 267 9.53 -3.44 18.13
N ALA A 268 9.07 -4.19 19.13
CA ALA A 268 7.74 -4.06 19.71
C ALA A 268 7.46 -2.67 20.32
N LYS A 269 8.47 -2.06 20.95
CA LYS A 269 8.38 -0.65 21.41
C LYS A 269 8.08 0.31 20.26
N GLY A 270 8.75 0.14 19.11
CA GLY A 270 8.48 0.92 17.90
C GLY A 270 7.06 0.71 17.36
N GLY A 271 6.48 -0.48 17.53
CA GLY A 271 5.07 -0.77 17.20
C GLY A 271 4.09 0.04 18.05
N PHE A 272 4.34 0.13 19.35
CA PHE A 272 3.56 0.97 20.26
C PHE A 272 3.64 2.46 19.86
N GLU A 273 4.85 2.98 19.63
CA GLU A 273 5.05 4.36 19.19
C GLU A 273 4.33 4.66 17.88
N THR A 274 4.33 3.72 16.95
CA THR A 274 3.63 3.82 15.67
C THR A 274 2.12 3.88 15.87
N ALA A 275 1.56 3.04 16.74
CA ALA A 275 0.13 3.03 17.05
C ALA A 275 -0.33 4.39 17.64
N VAL A 276 0.44 4.94 18.59
CA VAL A 276 0.15 6.26 19.15
C VAL A 276 0.25 7.37 18.11
N ARG A 277 1.27 7.31 17.24
CA ARG A 277 1.48 8.31 16.17
C ARG A 277 0.34 8.31 15.14
N ILE A 278 -0.30 7.18 14.91
CA ILE A 278 -1.39 7.04 13.93
C ILE A 278 -2.70 7.70 14.42
N ILE A 279 -2.94 7.80 15.74
CA ILE A 279 -4.19 8.30 16.32
C ILE A 279 -4.66 9.63 15.69
N PRO A 280 -3.87 10.72 15.68
CA PRO A 280 -4.32 12.00 15.14
C PRO A 280 -4.71 11.92 13.66
N TYR A 281 -4.00 11.13 12.89
CA TYR A 281 -4.28 10.95 11.45
C TYR A 281 -5.56 10.16 11.21
N LEU A 282 -5.81 9.09 11.99
CA LEU A 282 -7.06 8.34 11.91
C LEU A 282 -8.25 9.17 12.36
N VAL A 283 -8.12 9.91 13.46
CA VAL A 283 -9.18 10.82 13.91
C VAL A 283 -9.51 11.83 12.81
N ALA A 284 -8.51 12.53 12.29
CA ALA A 284 -8.72 13.54 11.26
C ALA A 284 -9.43 12.99 10.04
N ILE A 285 -9.00 11.82 9.52
CA ILE A 285 -9.55 11.29 8.27
C ILE A 285 -10.91 10.60 8.47
N LEU A 286 -11.10 9.80 9.53
CA LEU A 286 -12.37 9.12 9.78
C LEU A 286 -13.47 10.10 10.14
N VAL A 287 -13.17 11.17 10.88
CA VAL A 287 -14.14 12.25 11.16
C VAL A 287 -14.55 12.94 9.87
N ALA A 288 -13.60 13.30 9.00
CA ALA A 288 -13.91 13.94 7.71
C ALA A 288 -14.76 13.04 6.79
N ILE A 289 -14.43 11.75 6.69
CA ILE A 289 -15.21 10.77 5.93
C ILE A 289 -16.60 10.60 6.55
N GLY A 290 -16.69 10.48 7.86
CA GLY A 290 -17.95 10.33 8.59
C GLY A 290 -18.89 11.54 8.37
N VAL A 291 -18.38 12.77 8.46
CA VAL A 291 -19.13 13.99 8.15
C VAL A 291 -19.61 13.99 6.70
N PHE A 292 -18.74 13.66 5.75
CA PHE A 292 -19.07 13.58 4.33
C PHE A 292 -20.12 12.50 4.04
N ARG A 293 -20.06 11.37 4.73
CA ARG A 293 -21.06 10.29 4.64
C ARG A 293 -22.38 10.67 5.29
N ALA A 294 -22.35 11.21 6.51
CA ALA A 294 -23.57 11.61 7.25
C ALA A 294 -24.35 12.71 6.55
N SER A 295 -23.69 13.57 5.76
CA SER A 295 -24.35 14.54 4.90
C SER A 295 -25.02 13.93 3.66
N GLY A 296 -24.86 12.62 3.38
CA GLY A 296 -25.31 11.95 2.15
C GLY A 296 -24.41 12.15 0.92
N ALA A 297 -23.38 12.97 1.02
CA ALA A 297 -22.48 13.28 -0.10
C ALA A 297 -21.78 12.03 -0.66
N MET A 298 -21.32 11.13 0.22
CA MET A 298 -20.67 9.89 -0.19
C MET A 298 -21.62 8.98 -0.95
N ASN A 299 -22.84 8.81 -0.45
CA ASN A 299 -23.85 7.96 -1.09
C ASN A 299 -24.22 8.53 -2.46
N PHE A 300 -24.45 9.85 -2.56
CA PHE A 300 -24.71 10.51 -3.84
C PHE A 300 -23.61 10.25 -4.88
N LEU A 301 -22.34 10.33 -4.46
CA LEU A 301 -21.19 10.09 -5.32
C LEU A 301 -21.08 8.62 -5.74
N VAL A 302 -21.20 7.69 -4.79
CA VAL A 302 -21.11 6.25 -5.04
C VAL A 302 -22.27 5.77 -5.90
N ASP A 303 -23.50 6.18 -5.58
CA ASP A 303 -24.70 5.82 -6.36
C ASP A 303 -24.68 6.43 -7.77
N GLY A 304 -24.21 7.69 -7.89
CA GLY A 304 -24.08 8.35 -9.19
C GLY A 304 -23.08 7.63 -10.11
N ILE A 305 -21.91 7.27 -9.60
CA ILE A 305 -20.91 6.49 -10.35
C ILE A 305 -21.41 5.06 -10.57
N GLY A 306 -22.04 4.45 -9.57
CA GLY A 306 -22.61 3.10 -9.66
C GLY A 306 -23.60 2.97 -10.82
N ARG A 307 -24.56 3.88 -10.92
CA ARG A 307 -25.52 3.91 -12.04
C ARG A 307 -24.84 4.06 -13.40
N LEU A 308 -23.79 4.89 -13.49
CA LEU A 308 -23.00 5.04 -14.70
C LEU A 308 -22.30 3.73 -15.09
N VAL A 309 -21.71 3.05 -14.12
CA VAL A 309 -21.03 1.75 -14.32
C VAL A 309 -22.04 0.68 -14.74
N GLU A 310 -23.20 0.61 -14.11
CA GLU A 310 -24.28 -0.32 -14.48
C GLU A 310 -24.82 -0.06 -15.89
N MET A 311 -25.01 1.22 -16.27
CA MET A 311 -25.41 1.58 -17.64
C MET A 311 -24.39 1.14 -18.69
N LEU A 312 -23.11 1.04 -18.31
CA LEU A 312 -22.04 0.54 -19.17
C LEU A 312 -21.86 -0.99 -19.08
N GLY A 313 -22.74 -1.69 -18.35
CA GLY A 313 -22.71 -3.14 -18.18
C GLY A 313 -21.69 -3.64 -17.15
N GLY A 314 -21.18 -2.75 -16.28
CA GLY A 314 -20.26 -3.09 -15.18
C GLY A 314 -21.02 -3.44 -13.89
N ASN A 315 -20.27 -3.98 -12.90
CA ASN A 315 -20.79 -4.27 -11.56
C ASN A 315 -20.55 -3.07 -10.62
N ALA A 316 -21.59 -2.57 -9.99
CA ALA A 316 -21.54 -1.44 -9.06
C ALA A 316 -20.83 -1.77 -7.74
N ASP A 317 -20.67 -3.04 -7.35
CA ASP A 317 -19.97 -3.43 -6.12
C ASP A 317 -18.53 -2.91 -6.05
N TYR A 318 -17.87 -2.76 -7.22
CA TYR A 318 -16.53 -2.17 -7.29
C TYR A 318 -16.50 -0.69 -6.89
N VAL A 319 -17.60 0.03 -7.17
CA VAL A 319 -17.67 1.49 -6.99
C VAL A 319 -17.56 1.88 -5.53
N ALA A 320 -18.18 1.10 -4.63
CA ALA A 320 -18.12 1.34 -3.20
C ALA A 320 -16.70 1.27 -2.61
N ALA A 321 -15.78 0.52 -3.25
CA ALA A 321 -14.38 0.43 -2.84
C ALA A 321 -13.48 1.47 -3.54
N LEU A 322 -13.91 2.10 -4.65
CA LEU A 322 -13.12 3.06 -5.43
C LEU A 322 -12.58 4.26 -4.62
N PRO A 323 -13.26 4.80 -3.59
CA PRO A 323 -12.69 5.86 -2.77
C PRO A 323 -11.30 5.51 -2.21
N THR A 324 -11.07 4.24 -1.81
CA THR A 324 -9.75 3.77 -1.37
C THR A 324 -8.72 3.81 -2.51
N ALA A 325 -9.10 3.35 -3.71
CA ALA A 325 -8.22 3.33 -4.88
C ALA A 325 -7.82 4.75 -5.31
N ILE A 326 -8.77 5.69 -5.35
CA ILE A 326 -8.54 7.09 -5.74
C ILE A 326 -7.64 7.81 -4.72
N MET A 327 -7.84 7.52 -3.43
CA MET A 327 -7.05 8.14 -2.36
C MET A 327 -5.62 7.60 -2.29
N LYS A 328 -5.37 6.40 -2.75
CA LYS A 328 -4.07 5.73 -2.59
C LYS A 328 -2.89 6.49 -3.19
N PRO A 329 -2.92 6.96 -4.45
CA PRO A 329 -1.85 7.79 -5.01
C PRO A 329 -1.66 9.11 -4.26
N LEU A 330 -2.74 9.67 -3.70
CA LEU A 330 -2.77 11.00 -3.11
C LEU A 330 -2.32 11.02 -1.65
N SER A 331 -2.75 10.03 -0.86
CA SER A 331 -2.52 9.96 0.58
C SER A 331 -2.65 8.54 1.12
N GLY A 332 -1.55 7.97 1.65
CA GLY A 332 -1.57 6.65 2.28
C GLY A 332 -2.44 6.60 3.54
N SER A 333 -2.44 7.64 4.37
CA SER A 333 -3.32 7.73 5.54
C SER A 333 -4.78 7.94 5.13
N GLY A 334 -5.04 8.75 4.10
CA GLY A 334 -6.37 8.93 3.55
C GLY A 334 -6.96 7.64 2.97
N ALA A 335 -6.20 6.92 2.15
CA ALA A 335 -6.62 5.62 1.62
C ALA A 335 -6.86 4.59 2.73
N ARG A 336 -6.04 4.60 3.78
CA ARG A 336 -6.23 3.75 4.96
C ARG A 336 -7.54 4.06 5.68
N GLY A 337 -7.87 5.34 5.83
CA GLY A 337 -9.16 5.77 6.39
C GLY A 337 -10.34 5.30 5.54
N MET A 338 -10.25 5.42 4.20
CA MET A 338 -11.28 4.93 3.27
C MET A 338 -11.43 3.39 3.33
N MET A 339 -10.32 2.67 3.46
CA MET A 339 -10.34 1.21 3.66
C MET A 339 -11.05 0.83 4.97
N VAL A 340 -10.75 1.54 6.07
CA VAL A 340 -11.39 1.31 7.36
C VAL A 340 -12.88 1.63 7.29
N ASP A 341 -13.26 2.76 6.71
CA ASP A 341 -14.65 3.14 6.48
C ASP A 341 -15.40 2.08 5.64
N ALA A 342 -14.80 1.59 4.56
CA ALA A 342 -15.38 0.53 3.75
C ALA A 342 -15.61 -0.77 4.56
N MET A 343 -14.65 -1.18 5.39
CA MET A 343 -14.82 -2.33 6.26
C MET A 343 -15.89 -2.12 7.34
N GLN A 344 -16.05 -0.92 7.86
CA GLN A 344 -17.08 -0.59 8.85
C GLN A 344 -18.47 -0.60 8.23
N GLN A 345 -18.63 -0.04 7.04
CA GLN A 345 -19.92 0.11 6.38
C GLN A 345 -20.43 -1.19 5.74
N TYR A 346 -19.53 -1.92 5.11
CA TYR A 346 -19.89 -3.10 4.31
C TYR A 346 -19.48 -4.42 4.97
N GLY A 347 -18.68 -4.36 6.04
CA GLY A 347 -18.08 -5.52 6.70
C GLY A 347 -16.68 -5.85 6.18
N ALA A 348 -15.82 -6.30 7.11
CA ALA A 348 -14.42 -6.64 6.79
C ALA A 348 -14.29 -7.81 5.81
N ASP A 349 -15.23 -8.76 5.84
CA ASP A 349 -15.25 -9.95 4.99
C ASP A 349 -16.15 -9.81 3.76
N SER A 350 -16.77 -8.65 3.55
CA SER A 350 -17.51 -8.35 2.33
C SER A 350 -16.58 -8.22 1.12
N PHE A 351 -17.12 -8.34 -0.09
CA PHE A 351 -16.38 -8.05 -1.33
C PHE A 351 -15.76 -6.64 -1.30
N VAL A 352 -16.54 -5.63 -0.93
CA VAL A 352 -16.13 -4.22 -0.85
C VAL A 352 -15.00 -4.05 0.18
N GLY A 353 -15.14 -4.63 1.37
CA GLY A 353 -14.12 -4.58 2.41
C GLY A 353 -12.80 -5.21 1.97
N ARG A 354 -12.85 -6.41 1.38
CA ARG A 354 -11.68 -7.11 0.85
C ARG A 354 -11.04 -6.35 -0.32
N LEU A 355 -11.83 -5.88 -1.27
CA LEU A 355 -11.32 -5.10 -2.41
C LEU A 355 -10.65 -3.80 -1.94
N SER A 356 -11.22 -3.09 -0.98
CA SER A 356 -10.60 -1.90 -0.37
C SER A 356 -9.26 -2.23 0.27
N CYS A 357 -9.15 -3.39 0.92
CA CYS A 357 -7.88 -3.90 1.48
C CYS A 357 -6.85 -4.20 0.39
N ILE A 358 -7.27 -4.79 -0.73
CA ILE A 358 -6.36 -5.07 -1.85
C ILE A 358 -5.90 -3.77 -2.50
N PHE A 359 -6.79 -2.78 -2.71
CA PHE A 359 -6.41 -1.44 -3.20
C PHE A 359 -5.37 -0.77 -2.28
N GLN A 360 -5.57 -0.85 -0.96
CA GLN A 360 -4.61 -0.28 0.00
C GLN A 360 -3.25 -0.97 -0.07
N GLY A 361 -3.20 -2.27 -0.32
CA GLY A 361 -1.97 -3.06 -0.37
C GLY A 361 -1.29 -3.11 -1.74
N ALA A 362 -1.98 -2.73 -2.83
CA ALA A 362 -1.52 -2.94 -4.20
C ALA A 362 -0.33 -2.05 -4.62
N THR A 363 -0.26 -0.82 -4.09
CA THR A 363 0.82 0.15 -4.37
C THR A 363 1.18 0.94 -3.11
N ASP A 364 2.19 1.81 -3.20
CA ASP A 364 2.43 2.83 -2.17
C ASP A 364 1.91 4.21 -2.68
N THR A 365 2.08 5.25 -1.88
CA THR A 365 1.50 6.58 -2.13
C THR A 365 2.39 7.40 -3.05
N THR A 366 2.06 7.44 -4.34
CA THR A 366 2.86 8.06 -5.41
C THR A 366 3.27 9.50 -5.09
N PHE A 367 2.31 10.39 -4.77
CA PHE A 367 2.64 11.80 -4.53
C PHE A 367 3.44 12.02 -3.24
N TYR A 368 3.26 11.17 -2.22
CA TYR A 368 4.07 11.23 -1.01
C TYR A 368 5.52 10.85 -1.29
N ILE A 369 5.75 9.74 -2.00
CA ILE A 369 7.08 9.26 -2.37
C ILE A 369 7.81 10.31 -3.21
N LEU A 370 7.13 10.89 -4.21
CA LEU A 370 7.68 11.97 -5.04
C LEU A 370 8.08 13.19 -4.19
N ALA A 371 7.20 13.62 -3.28
CA ALA A 371 7.46 14.79 -2.44
C ALA A 371 8.62 14.57 -1.48
N VAL A 372 8.68 13.40 -0.81
CA VAL A 372 9.71 13.08 0.17
C VAL A 372 11.07 12.91 -0.49
N TYR A 373 11.16 12.11 -1.55
CA TYR A 373 12.44 11.75 -2.14
C TYR A 373 13.00 12.86 -3.05
N PHE A 374 12.20 13.46 -3.92
CA PHE A 374 12.66 14.61 -4.70
C PHE A 374 12.87 15.85 -3.84
N GLY A 375 11.98 16.06 -2.86
CA GLY A 375 12.09 17.18 -1.92
C GLY A 375 13.38 17.14 -1.10
N SER A 376 13.82 15.95 -0.65
CA SER A 376 15.04 15.79 0.15
C SER A 376 16.31 16.23 -0.58
N VAL A 377 16.34 16.16 -1.91
CA VAL A 377 17.49 16.48 -2.75
C VAL A 377 17.29 17.69 -3.64
N GLY A 378 16.18 18.45 -3.47
CA GLY A 378 15.93 19.71 -4.17
C GLY A 378 15.55 19.56 -5.64
N VAL A 379 15.15 18.39 -6.10
CA VAL A 379 14.66 18.16 -7.47
C VAL A 379 13.27 18.78 -7.62
N ARG A 380 13.11 19.66 -8.62
CA ARG A 380 11.86 20.36 -8.94
C ARG A 380 11.20 19.84 -10.22
N ASN A 381 12.00 19.51 -11.22
CA ASN A 381 11.53 18.96 -12.48
C ASN A 381 11.50 17.42 -12.40
N THR A 382 10.32 16.86 -12.21
CA THR A 382 10.11 15.43 -12.01
C THR A 382 10.10 14.61 -13.32
N ARG A 383 10.11 15.29 -14.49
CA ARG A 383 10.02 14.64 -15.80
C ARG A 383 8.84 13.66 -15.87
N HIS A 384 9.07 12.43 -16.29
CA HIS A 384 8.05 11.38 -16.42
C HIS A 384 7.78 10.57 -15.14
N ALA A 385 8.31 10.97 -13.97
CA ALA A 385 8.14 10.22 -12.72
C ALA A 385 6.66 10.13 -12.29
N VAL A 386 5.92 11.25 -12.35
CA VAL A 386 4.50 11.28 -12.00
C VAL A 386 3.68 10.36 -12.90
N THR A 387 3.87 10.48 -14.22
CA THR A 387 3.13 9.67 -15.20
C THR A 387 3.42 8.17 -15.03
N ALA A 388 4.68 7.80 -14.81
CA ALA A 388 5.06 6.40 -14.62
C ALA A 388 4.56 5.84 -13.28
N GLY A 389 4.58 6.66 -12.20
CA GLY A 389 4.01 6.27 -10.90
C GLY A 389 2.50 6.06 -10.97
N LEU A 390 1.76 6.99 -11.54
CA LEU A 390 0.31 6.86 -11.72
C LEU A 390 -0.08 5.70 -12.65
N PHE A 391 0.76 5.39 -13.64
CA PHE A 391 0.55 4.20 -14.47
C PHE A 391 0.73 2.91 -13.66
N ALA A 392 1.72 2.84 -12.76
CA ALA A 392 1.87 1.73 -11.84
C ALA A 392 0.65 1.59 -10.91
N ASP A 393 0.14 2.71 -10.37
CA ASP A 393 -1.08 2.74 -9.56
C ASP A 393 -2.28 2.20 -10.35
N LEU A 394 -2.46 2.62 -11.59
CA LEU A 394 -3.54 2.14 -12.47
C LEU A 394 -3.43 0.62 -12.71
N CYS A 395 -2.23 0.11 -12.98
CA CYS A 395 -1.99 -1.34 -13.13
C CYS A 395 -2.37 -2.08 -11.84
N GLY A 396 -2.00 -1.54 -10.67
CA GLY A 396 -2.34 -2.10 -9.37
C GLY A 396 -3.85 -2.11 -9.10
N ILE A 397 -4.54 -1.03 -9.44
CA ILE A 397 -6.01 -0.92 -9.29
C ILE A 397 -6.72 -1.95 -10.19
N ILE A 398 -6.36 -2.04 -11.46
CA ILE A 398 -6.95 -3.01 -12.39
C ILE A 398 -6.68 -4.44 -11.92
N ALA A 399 -5.44 -4.73 -11.52
CA ALA A 399 -5.08 -6.04 -10.98
C ALA A 399 -5.87 -6.37 -9.71
N ALA A 400 -6.01 -5.42 -8.78
CA ALA A 400 -6.78 -5.60 -7.54
C ALA A 400 -8.25 -5.94 -7.83
N MET A 401 -8.88 -5.23 -8.79
CA MET A 401 -10.26 -5.53 -9.21
C MET A 401 -10.39 -6.94 -9.81
N ALA A 402 -9.48 -7.30 -10.72
CA ALA A 402 -9.49 -8.61 -11.36
C ALA A 402 -9.28 -9.75 -10.35
N VAL A 403 -8.30 -9.60 -9.46
CA VAL A 403 -7.99 -10.61 -8.45
C VAL A 403 -9.11 -10.72 -7.41
N ALA A 404 -9.70 -9.59 -6.96
CA ALA A 404 -10.84 -9.61 -6.05
C ALA A 404 -12.04 -10.35 -6.66
N ALA A 405 -12.33 -10.13 -7.96
CA ALA A 405 -13.38 -10.86 -8.66
C ALA A 405 -13.16 -12.39 -8.69
N ILE A 406 -11.91 -12.82 -8.84
CA ILE A 406 -11.55 -14.23 -8.90
C ILE A 406 -11.64 -14.88 -7.53
N PHE A 407 -11.18 -14.22 -6.48
CA PHE A 407 -11.10 -14.79 -5.14
C PHE A 407 -12.39 -14.63 -4.36
N PHE A 408 -13.12 -13.54 -4.54
CA PHE A 408 -14.22 -13.12 -3.65
C PHE A 408 -15.52 -12.74 -4.38
N GLY A 409 -15.48 -12.61 -5.71
CA GLY A 409 -16.63 -12.18 -6.55
C GLY A 409 -17.66 -13.26 -6.88
#